data_0ed2ae7dba3b0d4befeeb6c40c8cb7d8
#
_entry.id   0ed2ae7dba3b0d4befeeb6c40c8cb7d8
#
_cell.length_a   1.000
_cell.length_b   1.000
_cell.length_c   1.000
_cell.angle_alpha   90.00
_cell.angle_beta   90.00
_cell.angle_gamma   90.00
#
_symmetry.space_group_name_H-M   'P 1'
#
loop_
_entity.id
_entity.type
_entity.pdbx_description
1 polymer ?
#
loop_
_entity_poly.entity_id
_entity_poly.type
_entity_poly.pdbx_seq_one_letter_code
_entity_poly.pdbx_strand_id
1 'polypeptide(L)'
;MTTSRLTPRSRGLRQSSGLAEDRILARLRGGAVDGWKVRRQHPVGRFVVDFACVPLRLVIEIDGGVHKRDEVALNDHYRQQEVEALGWTVVRFTNAEALTDPARIDDAIRAHARTLGL
;
A
#
# COMPACT_ATOMS: atom_id res chain seq x y z
N MET A 1 -10.66 -17.57 5.34
CA MET A 1 -10.79 -16.99 5.34
C MET A 1 -10.50 -16.35 5.33
N THR A 2 -10.20 -16.13 5.12
CA THR A 2 -10.02 -15.37 5.14
C THR A 2 -10.01 -14.61 4.81
N THR A 3 -9.79 -14.70 4.27
CA THR A 3 -9.98 -13.59 4.03
C THR A 3 -10.94 -13.07 4.39
N SER A 4 -11.51 -13.71 4.65
CA SER A 4 -12.51 -13.25 5.04
C SER A 4 -12.49 -12.31 5.92
N ARG A 5 -11.66 -12.43 6.54
CA ARG A 5 -11.51 -11.56 7.40
C ARG A 5 -11.84 -10.28 6.95
N LEU A 6 -11.83 -10.14 5.81
CA LEU A 6 -11.94 -8.94 5.37
C LEU A 6 -13.23 -8.54 5.22
N THR A 7 -13.92 -9.33 5.11
CA THR A 7 -14.96 -9.20 4.50
C THR A 7 -15.99 -8.33 4.96
N PRO A 8 -16.88 -8.76 5.71
CA PRO A 8 -18.06 -7.97 5.92
C PRO A 8 -17.79 -6.69 6.63
N ARG A 9 -16.93 -6.75 7.61
CA ARG A 9 -16.74 -5.62 8.38
C ARG A 9 -16.12 -4.49 7.64
N SER A 10 -15.40 -4.77 6.67
CA SER A 10 -14.72 -3.74 5.96
C SER A 10 -15.51 -3.22 4.80
N ARG A 11 -16.69 -3.78 4.54
CA ARG A 11 -17.40 -3.40 3.36
C ARG A 11 -17.78 -1.94 3.32
N GLY A 12 -18.30 -1.40 4.39
CA GLY A 12 -18.62 0.01 4.45
C GLY A 12 -17.40 0.89 4.37
N LEU A 13 -16.34 0.50 5.06
CA LEU A 13 -15.13 1.27 5.02
C LEU A 13 -14.48 1.19 3.68
N ARG A 14 -14.69 0.10 2.98
CA ARG A 14 -14.05 -0.10 1.72
C ARG A 14 -14.59 0.77 0.62
N GLN A 15 -15.72 1.39 0.79
CA GLN A 15 -16.22 2.21 -0.27
C GLN A 15 -15.21 3.25 -0.70
N SER A 16 -14.57 3.95 0.21
CA SER A 16 -13.57 4.90 -0.21
C SER A 16 -12.21 4.27 -0.37
N SER A 17 -11.83 3.38 0.54
CA SER A 17 -10.53 2.73 0.42
C SER A 17 -10.45 1.87 -0.81
N GLY A 18 -11.51 1.13 -1.10
CA GLY A 18 -11.55 0.29 -2.27
C GLY A 18 -11.47 1.07 -3.56
N LEU A 19 -12.11 2.24 -3.61
CA LEU A 19 -12.05 3.07 -4.79
C LEU A 19 -10.64 3.57 -5.03
N ALA A 20 -9.98 4.03 -3.98
CA ALA A 20 -8.61 4.50 -4.11
C ALA A 20 -7.70 3.37 -4.56
N GLU A 21 -7.82 2.20 -3.95
CA GLU A 21 -7.02 1.05 -4.32
C GLU A 21 -7.27 0.63 -5.76
N ASP A 22 -8.53 0.63 -6.20
CA ASP A 22 -8.87 0.27 -7.56
C ASP A 22 -8.26 1.23 -8.57
N ARG A 23 -8.29 2.51 -8.26
CA ARG A 23 -7.69 3.50 -9.15
C ARG A 23 -6.18 3.37 -9.21
N ILE A 24 -5.56 3.11 -8.08
CA ILE A 24 -4.12 2.91 -8.04
C ILE A 24 -3.74 1.64 -8.80
N LEU A 25 -4.50 0.57 -8.63
CA LEU A 25 -4.23 -0.66 -9.35
C LEU A 25 -4.31 -0.43 -10.85
N ALA A 26 -5.33 0.29 -11.31
CA ALA A 26 -5.49 0.58 -12.73
C ALA A 26 -4.30 1.39 -13.25
N ARG A 27 -3.80 2.31 -12.43
CA ARG A 27 -2.69 3.15 -12.82
C ARG A 27 -1.36 2.39 -12.88
N LEU A 28 -1.16 1.43 -11.98
CA LEU A 28 0.10 0.72 -11.87
C LEU A 28 0.15 -0.61 -12.63
N ARG A 29 -0.99 -1.04 -13.12
CA ARG A 29 -1.11 -2.33 -13.77
C ARG A 29 -0.20 -2.46 -14.98
N GLY A 30 0.31 -3.66 -15.20
CA GLY A 30 1.09 -3.94 -16.38
C GLY A 30 2.46 -3.29 -16.43
N GLY A 31 2.97 -2.86 -15.29
CA GLY A 31 4.28 -2.23 -15.26
C GLY A 31 4.26 -0.81 -15.81
N ALA A 32 3.14 -0.11 -15.63
CA ALA A 32 2.97 1.22 -16.21
C ALA A 32 3.98 2.24 -15.70
N VAL A 33 4.51 2.05 -14.49
CA VAL A 33 5.53 2.96 -13.98
C VAL A 33 6.89 2.31 -14.23
N ASP A 34 7.52 2.73 -15.30
CA ASP A 34 8.88 2.31 -15.66
C ASP A 34 9.08 0.79 -15.75
N GLY A 35 8.02 0.06 -16.00
CA GLY A 35 8.09 -1.38 -16.13
C GLY A 35 8.04 -2.15 -14.82
N TRP A 36 7.96 -1.44 -13.67
CA TRP A 36 7.93 -2.12 -12.38
C TRP A 36 6.57 -2.75 -12.15
N LYS A 37 6.57 -4.05 -11.84
CA LYS A 37 5.33 -4.75 -11.55
C LYS A 37 4.96 -4.54 -10.11
N VAL A 38 3.71 -4.17 -9.88
CA VAL A 38 3.19 -3.93 -8.54
C VAL A 38 2.06 -4.93 -8.30
N ARG A 39 2.15 -5.64 -7.19
CA ARG A 39 1.16 -6.66 -6.83
C ARG A 39 0.23 -6.10 -5.76
N ARG A 40 -1.04 -6.40 -5.92
CA ARG A 40 -2.04 -5.98 -4.94
C ARG A 40 -2.20 -7.05 -3.88
N GLN A 41 -2.45 -6.65 -2.65
CA GLN A 41 -2.73 -7.57 -1.54
C GLN A 41 -1.65 -8.64 -1.42
N HIS A 42 -0.44 -8.18 -1.27
CA HIS A 42 0.72 -9.06 -1.28
C HIS A 42 1.15 -9.44 0.13
N PRO A 43 1.46 -10.70 0.40
CA PRO A 43 1.93 -11.07 1.72
C PRO A 43 3.37 -10.64 1.95
N VAL A 44 3.63 -10.07 3.12
CA VAL A 44 4.96 -9.72 3.57
C VAL A 44 5.05 -10.23 5.00
N GLY A 45 5.83 -11.29 5.21
CA GLY A 45 5.83 -11.97 6.49
C GLY A 45 4.44 -12.45 6.82
N ARG A 46 3.95 -12.08 7.98
CA ARG A 46 2.61 -12.49 8.41
C ARG A 46 1.54 -11.46 8.08
N PHE A 47 1.91 -10.39 7.40
CA PHE A 47 0.97 -9.35 7.06
C PHE A 47 0.63 -9.38 5.58
N VAL A 48 -0.50 -8.76 5.22
CA VAL A 48 -0.85 -8.54 3.83
C VAL A 48 -0.84 -7.04 3.63
N VAL A 49 -0.08 -6.58 2.65
CA VAL A 49 0.04 -5.15 2.36
C VAL A 49 -0.81 -4.81 1.15
N ASP A 50 -1.18 -3.53 1.03
CA ASP A 50 -2.07 -3.12 -0.05
C ASP A 50 -1.42 -3.33 -1.41
N PHE A 51 -0.20 -2.86 -1.58
CA PHE A 51 0.55 -3.01 -2.83
C PHE A 51 2.00 -3.27 -2.52
N ALA A 52 2.65 -4.07 -3.33
CA ALA A 52 4.07 -4.35 -3.17
C ALA A 52 4.76 -4.42 -4.52
N CYS A 53 5.88 -3.74 -4.63
CA CYS A 53 6.78 -3.88 -5.77
C CYS A 53 7.93 -4.75 -5.28
N VAL A 54 7.88 -6.04 -5.59
CA VAL A 54 8.83 -7.00 -5.02
C VAL A 54 10.27 -6.71 -5.44
N PRO A 55 10.57 -6.42 -6.70
CA PRO A 55 11.95 -6.14 -7.07
C PRO A 55 12.56 -4.95 -6.33
N LEU A 56 11.73 -4.00 -5.95
CA LEU A 56 12.20 -2.82 -5.24
C LEU A 56 12.06 -2.94 -3.73
N ARG A 57 11.45 -4.01 -3.25
CA ARG A 57 11.14 -4.18 -1.83
C ARG A 57 10.40 -2.96 -1.29
N LEU A 58 9.43 -2.49 -2.06
CA LEU A 58 8.65 -1.31 -1.72
C LEU A 58 7.22 -1.70 -1.44
N VAL A 59 6.71 -1.28 -0.30
CA VAL A 59 5.32 -1.47 0.08
C VAL A 59 4.62 -0.12 -0.03
N ILE A 60 3.44 -0.10 -0.64
CA ILE A 60 2.63 1.09 -0.76
C ILE A 60 1.32 0.82 -0.03
N GLU A 61 1.01 1.63 0.95
CA GLU A 61 -0.20 1.49 1.75
C GLU A 61 -1.10 2.70 1.53
N ILE A 62 -2.38 2.45 1.37
CA ILE A 62 -3.36 3.50 1.20
C ILE A 62 -4.13 3.62 2.49
N ASP A 63 -3.97 4.76 3.17
CA ASP A 63 -4.63 4.97 4.43
C ASP A 63 -6.06 5.41 4.18
N GLY A 64 -6.99 4.70 4.74
CA GLY A 64 -8.39 4.97 4.53
C GLY A 64 -8.89 6.27 5.09
N GLY A 65 -8.06 6.98 5.81
CA GLY A 65 -8.47 8.26 6.35
C GLY A 65 -9.39 8.15 7.55
N VAL A 66 -9.59 6.96 8.05
CA VAL A 66 -10.40 6.78 9.20
C VAL A 66 -9.59 7.11 10.41
N HIS A 67 -10.18 7.80 11.36
CA HIS A 67 -9.48 8.09 12.54
C HIS A 67 -9.07 6.90 13.27
N LYS A 68 -7.87 6.84 13.74
CA LYS A 68 -7.35 5.72 14.48
C LYS A 68 -7.35 6.06 15.93
N ARG A 69 -7.80 5.10 16.74
CA ARG A 69 -7.63 5.23 18.16
C ARG A 69 -6.18 4.95 18.44
N ASP A 70 -5.74 5.32 19.62
CA ASP A 70 -4.33 5.18 19.99
C ASP A 70 -3.82 3.76 19.82
N GLU A 71 -4.60 2.76 20.24
CA GLU A 71 -4.13 1.40 20.13
C GLU A 71 -4.02 0.93 18.68
N VAL A 72 -4.90 1.41 17.80
CA VAL A 72 -4.83 1.06 16.39
C VAL A 72 -3.60 1.69 15.77
N ALA A 73 -3.32 2.93 16.12
CA ALA A 73 -2.14 3.61 15.60
C ALA A 73 -0.87 2.92 16.06
N LEU A 74 -0.86 2.43 17.31
CA LEU A 74 0.29 1.74 17.85
C LEU A 74 0.50 0.42 17.13
N ASN A 75 -0.58 -0.32 16.87
CA ASN A 75 -0.49 -1.58 16.15
C ASN A 75 0.03 -1.37 14.74
N ASP A 76 -0.41 -0.29 14.08
CA ASP A 76 0.09 0.04 12.74
C ASP A 76 1.57 0.35 12.78
N HIS A 77 2.03 1.02 13.83
CA HIS A 77 3.44 1.33 13.98
C HIS A 77 4.28 0.05 14.13
N TYR A 78 3.84 -0.88 14.97
CA TYR A 78 4.55 -2.15 15.13
C TYR A 78 4.52 -2.98 13.86
N ARG A 79 3.39 -2.98 13.17
CA ARG A 79 3.26 -3.69 11.92
C ARG A 79 4.25 -3.14 10.89
N GLN A 80 4.35 -1.82 10.80
CA GLN A 80 5.29 -1.21 9.88
C GLN A 80 6.72 -1.55 10.25
N GLN A 81 7.06 -1.52 11.53
CA GLN A 81 8.40 -1.88 11.97
C GLN A 81 8.75 -3.32 11.59
N GLU A 82 7.80 -4.25 11.73
CA GLU A 82 8.04 -5.64 11.35
C GLU A 82 8.26 -5.78 9.85
N VAL A 83 7.46 -5.09 9.06
CA VAL A 83 7.59 -5.12 7.61
C VAL A 83 8.95 -4.55 7.20
N GLU A 84 9.36 -3.46 7.82
CA GLU A 84 10.65 -2.84 7.53
C GLU A 84 11.80 -3.75 7.95
N ALA A 85 11.64 -4.45 9.06
CA ALA A 85 12.67 -5.36 9.53
C ALA A 85 12.88 -6.53 8.57
N LEU A 86 11.88 -6.82 7.73
CA LEU A 86 12.01 -7.85 6.71
C LEU A 86 12.66 -7.32 5.42
N GLY A 87 13.12 -6.09 5.45
CA GLY A 87 13.86 -5.52 4.32
C GLY A 87 13.04 -4.70 3.35
N TRP A 88 11.82 -4.34 3.75
CA TRP A 88 10.95 -3.56 2.87
C TRP A 88 10.91 -2.11 3.31
N THR A 89 10.69 -1.22 2.34
CA THR A 89 10.44 0.18 2.61
C THR A 89 8.95 0.42 2.47
N VAL A 90 8.34 1.13 3.39
CA VAL A 90 6.91 1.38 3.37
C VAL A 90 6.66 2.86 3.10
N VAL A 91 5.83 3.13 2.09
CA VAL A 91 5.35 4.49 1.84
C VAL A 91 3.85 4.49 1.99
N ARG A 92 3.30 5.56 2.53
CA ARG A 92 1.87 5.65 2.79
C ARG A 92 1.29 6.86 2.12
N PHE A 93 0.07 6.70 1.62
CA PHE A 93 -0.68 7.78 1.01
C PHE A 93 -2.08 7.75 1.58
N THR A 94 -2.70 8.90 1.72
CA THR A 94 -4.09 8.94 2.14
C THR A 94 -4.98 8.63 0.93
N ASN A 95 -6.23 8.28 1.20
CA ASN A 95 -7.19 8.10 0.12
C ASN A 95 -7.28 9.37 -0.72
N ALA A 96 -7.29 10.52 -0.08
CA ALA A 96 -7.39 11.79 -0.80
C ALA A 96 -6.19 11.97 -1.73
N GLU A 97 -4.99 11.68 -1.26
CA GLU A 97 -3.81 11.81 -2.10
C GLU A 97 -3.86 10.83 -3.27
N ALA A 98 -4.28 9.62 -3.02
CA ALA A 98 -4.36 8.60 -4.06
C ALA A 98 -5.38 8.99 -5.13
N LEU A 99 -6.47 9.62 -4.73
CA LEU A 99 -7.54 9.97 -5.66
C LEU A 99 -7.31 11.29 -6.37
N THR A 100 -6.67 12.25 -5.70
CA THR A 100 -6.51 13.59 -6.28
C THR A 100 -5.13 13.81 -6.90
N ASP A 101 -4.12 13.09 -6.45
CA ASP A 101 -2.78 13.27 -6.96
C ASP A 101 -2.03 11.94 -7.03
N PRO A 102 -2.53 11.00 -7.84
CA PRO A 102 -1.91 9.67 -7.91
C PRO A 102 -0.49 9.68 -8.47
N ALA A 103 -0.09 10.76 -9.13
CA ALA A 103 1.28 10.87 -9.62
C ALA A 103 2.31 10.82 -8.49
N ARG A 104 1.90 11.15 -7.26
CA ARG A 104 2.78 11.02 -6.11
C ARG A 104 3.24 9.59 -5.91
N ILE A 105 2.38 8.64 -6.24
CA ILE A 105 2.71 7.23 -6.10
C ILE A 105 3.75 6.84 -7.14
N ASP A 106 3.57 7.29 -8.36
CA ASP A 106 4.54 7.04 -9.43
C ASP A 106 5.89 7.61 -9.04
N ASP A 107 5.88 8.83 -8.50
CA ASP A 107 7.11 9.51 -8.10
C ASP A 107 7.80 8.77 -6.95
N ALA A 108 7.04 8.22 -6.03
CA ALA A 108 7.60 7.47 -4.92
C ALA A 108 8.27 6.19 -5.42
N ILE A 109 7.65 5.51 -6.37
CA ILE A 109 8.23 4.30 -6.96
C ILE A 109 9.56 4.66 -7.66
N ARG A 110 9.56 5.72 -8.44
CA ARG A 110 10.76 6.13 -9.16
C ARG A 110 11.86 6.59 -8.22
N ALA A 111 11.48 7.34 -7.19
CA ALA A 111 12.45 7.82 -6.22
C ALA A 111 13.10 6.66 -5.47
N HIS A 112 12.30 5.66 -5.10
CA HIS A 112 12.84 4.51 -4.40
C HIS A 112 13.76 3.70 -5.33
N ALA A 113 13.38 3.54 -6.58
CA ALA A 113 14.23 2.84 -7.53
C ALA A 113 15.58 3.54 -7.66
N ARG A 114 15.57 4.87 -7.69
CA ARG A 114 16.82 5.62 -7.77
C ARG A 114 17.71 5.40 -6.56
N THR A 115 17.13 5.29 -5.37
CA THR A 115 17.94 5.04 -4.17
C THR A 115 18.62 3.68 -4.24
N LEU A 116 18.09 2.76 -5.03
CA LEU A 116 18.67 1.45 -5.20
C LEU A 116 19.61 1.38 -6.41
N GLY A 117 19.81 2.50 -7.08
CA GLY A 117 20.68 2.55 -8.25
C GLY A 117 20.03 2.06 -9.52
N LEU A 118 18.71 2.04 -9.50
CA LEU A 118 17.95 1.55 -10.64
C LEU A 118 17.21 2.70 -11.38
#